data_3e5f5c8f49dee99dfd0a47452cc38b76
#
_entry.id   3e5f5c8f49dee99dfd0a47452cc38b76
#
_cell.length_a   1.000
_cell.length_b   1.000
_cell.length_c   1.000
_cell.angle_alpha   90.00
_cell.angle_beta   90.00
_cell.angle_gamma   90.00
#
_symmetry.space_group_name_H-M   'P 1'
#
loop_
_entity.id
_entity.type
_entity.pdbx_description
1 polymer ?
#
loop_
_entity_poly.entity_id
_entity_poly.type
_entity_poly.pdbx_seq_one_letter_code
_entity_poly.pdbx_strand_id
1 'polypeptide(L)'
;GLPDAEDLPMCDEGWEMACQAAAERRVDDVHLLQTQRQLAQAGRWDGVYILSVMAGLETSVLVDADDQVFIDWGTAGQVTLQPPVGGRLPFKLWVHTHPRFAAYWSSTDTNSLALGSGILQTAMVLGQPGPKHSINRSMVEVNHSEFIREQGPLSQWTEEAPRYY
;
A
#
# COMPACT_ATOMS: atom_id res chain seq x y z
N GLY A 1 6.33 -14.67 0.06
CA GLY A 1 5.43 -15.81 0.09
C GLY A 1 4.11 -15.50 0.80
N LEU A 2 3.23 -16.47 0.83
CA LEU A 2 1.96 -16.32 1.58
C LEU A 2 2.25 -16.29 3.08
N PRO A 3 1.56 -15.42 3.87
CA PRO A 3 1.73 -15.42 5.31
C PRO A 3 1.17 -16.69 5.94
N ASP A 4 1.89 -17.25 6.92
CA ASP A 4 1.35 -18.28 7.77
C ASP A 4 0.37 -17.65 8.79
N ALA A 5 -0.71 -18.35 9.09
CA ALA A 5 -1.72 -17.86 10.04
C ALA A 5 -1.11 -17.57 11.42
N GLU A 6 -0.12 -18.36 11.85
CA GLU A 6 0.57 -18.20 13.12
C GLU A 6 1.38 -16.89 13.22
N ASP A 7 1.82 -16.36 12.07
CA ASP A 7 2.61 -15.13 11.99
C ASP A 7 1.76 -13.87 11.83
N LEU A 8 0.45 -14.00 11.68
CA LEU A 8 -0.45 -12.85 11.50
C LEU A 8 -0.78 -12.18 12.85
N PRO A 9 -0.97 -10.84 12.86
CA PRO A 9 -1.31 -10.10 14.07
C PRO A 9 -2.77 -10.25 14.48
N MET A 10 -3.45 -11.32 14.04
CA MET A 10 -4.83 -11.65 14.39
C MET A 10 -4.97 -13.16 14.50
N CYS A 11 -6.09 -13.63 15.08
CA CYS A 11 -6.37 -15.06 15.14
C CYS A 11 -6.77 -15.62 13.76
N ASP A 12 -6.67 -16.94 13.61
CA ASP A 12 -7.03 -17.66 12.37
C ASP A 12 -8.45 -17.34 11.90
N GLU A 13 -9.39 -17.28 12.84
CA GLU A 13 -10.80 -16.95 12.56
C GLU A 13 -10.92 -15.52 11.98
N GLY A 14 -10.22 -14.56 12.56
CA GLY A 14 -10.19 -13.19 12.06
C GLY A 14 -9.64 -13.09 10.65
N TRP A 15 -8.58 -13.84 10.35
CA TRP A 15 -8.01 -13.92 9.00
C TRP A 15 -8.99 -14.55 8.01
N GLU A 16 -9.62 -15.67 8.38
CA GLU A 16 -10.61 -16.36 7.54
C GLU A 16 -11.81 -15.45 7.24
N MET A 17 -12.33 -14.75 8.23
CA MET A 17 -13.43 -13.80 8.05
C MET A 17 -13.05 -12.67 7.09
N ALA A 18 -11.84 -12.14 7.20
CA ALA A 18 -11.35 -11.10 6.30
C ALA A 18 -11.20 -11.64 4.87
N CYS A 19 -10.65 -12.83 4.70
CA CYS A 19 -10.54 -13.48 3.40
C CYS A 19 -11.91 -13.70 2.75
N GLN A 20 -12.88 -14.16 3.51
CA GLN A 20 -14.24 -14.35 3.00
C GLN A 20 -14.87 -13.03 2.57
N ALA A 21 -14.76 -11.99 3.39
CA ALA A 21 -15.27 -10.67 3.07
C ALA A 21 -14.61 -10.10 1.80
N ALA A 22 -13.30 -10.27 1.66
CA ALA A 22 -12.56 -9.86 0.47
C ALA A 22 -13.04 -10.62 -0.78
N ALA A 23 -13.16 -11.94 -0.70
CA ALA A 23 -13.62 -12.79 -1.80
C ALA A 23 -15.04 -12.42 -2.26
N GLU A 24 -15.89 -12.00 -1.34
CA GLU A 24 -17.25 -11.53 -1.61
C GLU A 24 -17.32 -10.04 -1.97
N ARG A 25 -16.15 -9.35 -2.04
CA ARG A 25 -16.04 -7.91 -2.30
C ARG A 25 -16.85 -7.03 -1.35
N ARG A 26 -16.98 -7.45 -0.10
CA ARG A 26 -17.60 -6.64 0.96
C ARG A 26 -16.56 -5.66 1.52
N VAL A 27 -16.24 -4.63 0.73
CA VAL A 27 -15.13 -3.70 1.00
C VAL A 27 -15.37 -2.76 2.19
N ASP A 28 -16.61 -2.64 2.64
CA ASP A 28 -17.01 -1.88 3.82
C ASP A 28 -17.18 -2.76 5.08
N ASP A 29 -16.88 -4.05 4.97
CA ASP A 29 -16.95 -4.99 6.10
C ASP A 29 -15.98 -4.56 7.21
N VAL A 30 -16.50 -4.47 8.43
CA VAL A 30 -15.73 -4.00 9.60
C VAL A 30 -14.55 -4.92 9.90
N HIS A 31 -14.73 -6.23 9.81
CA HIS A 31 -13.68 -7.22 10.08
C HIS A 31 -12.57 -7.15 9.03
N LEU A 32 -12.93 -6.97 7.76
CA LEU A 32 -11.97 -6.79 6.68
C LEU A 32 -11.12 -5.53 6.89
N LEU A 33 -11.75 -4.39 7.12
CA LEU A 33 -11.05 -3.12 7.35
C LEU A 33 -10.15 -3.18 8.58
N GLN A 34 -10.62 -3.77 9.66
CA GLN A 34 -9.85 -3.94 10.89
C GLN A 34 -8.63 -4.83 10.67
N THR A 35 -8.79 -5.94 9.94
CA THR A 35 -7.70 -6.84 9.58
C THR A 35 -6.66 -6.14 8.70
N GLN A 36 -7.09 -5.38 7.70
CA GLN A 36 -6.18 -4.59 6.87
C GLN A 36 -5.39 -3.58 7.69
N ARG A 37 -6.01 -2.88 8.63
CA ARG A 37 -5.31 -1.96 9.54
C ARG A 37 -4.27 -2.67 10.39
N GLN A 38 -4.61 -3.80 10.99
CA GLN A 38 -3.68 -4.58 11.81
C GLN A 38 -2.49 -5.06 10.99
N LEU A 39 -2.72 -5.56 9.79
CA LEU A 39 -1.65 -5.97 8.86
C LEU A 39 -0.74 -4.80 8.50
N ALA A 40 -1.32 -3.66 8.14
CA ALA A 40 -0.56 -2.46 7.80
C ALA A 40 0.28 -1.96 8.98
N GLN A 41 -0.28 -1.92 10.18
CA GLN A 41 0.41 -1.53 11.41
C GLN A 41 1.57 -2.46 11.75
N ALA A 42 1.45 -3.74 11.42
CA ALA A 42 2.50 -4.74 11.63
C ALA A 42 3.51 -4.81 10.46
N GLY A 43 3.32 -4.02 9.40
CA GLY A 43 4.17 -4.09 8.20
C GLY A 43 3.98 -5.35 7.39
N ARG A 44 2.86 -6.06 7.56
CA ARG A 44 2.54 -7.30 6.85
C ARG A 44 1.86 -6.99 5.51
N TRP A 45 2.62 -6.43 4.60
CA TRP A 45 2.14 -6.02 3.28
C TRP A 45 1.75 -7.21 2.39
N ASP A 46 2.34 -8.38 2.64
CA ASP A 46 1.94 -9.64 2.01
C ASP A 46 0.46 -9.96 2.29
N GLY A 47 0.03 -9.81 3.54
CA GLY A 47 -1.38 -10.00 3.92
C GLY A 47 -2.31 -8.98 3.28
N VAL A 48 -1.92 -7.71 3.26
CA VAL A 48 -2.65 -6.63 2.57
C VAL A 48 -2.81 -6.97 1.08
N TYR A 49 -1.74 -7.41 0.45
CA TYR A 49 -1.75 -7.80 -0.96
C TYR A 49 -2.69 -8.99 -1.23
N ILE A 50 -2.63 -10.02 -0.41
CA ILE A 50 -3.48 -11.20 -0.57
C ILE A 50 -4.96 -10.84 -0.53
N LEU A 51 -5.39 -10.01 0.42
CA LEU A 51 -6.78 -9.57 0.51
C LEU A 51 -7.22 -8.80 -0.74
N SER A 52 -6.34 -7.97 -1.29
CA SER A 52 -6.58 -7.27 -2.56
C SER A 52 -6.74 -8.25 -3.73
N VAL A 53 -5.88 -9.27 -3.81
CA VAL A 53 -5.98 -10.32 -4.83
C VAL A 53 -7.29 -11.08 -4.72
N MET A 54 -7.70 -11.44 -3.51
CA MET A 54 -8.96 -12.16 -3.28
C MET A 54 -10.17 -11.33 -3.71
N ALA A 55 -10.15 -10.03 -3.48
CA ALA A 55 -11.20 -9.12 -3.93
C ALA A 55 -11.12 -8.83 -5.42
N GLY A 56 -9.93 -8.91 -6.03
CA GLY A 56 -9.68 -8.50 -7.40
C GLY A 56 -9.77 -6.98 -7.59
N LEU A 57 -9.53 -6.21 -6.54
CA LEU A 57 -9.64 -4.75 -6.52
C LEU A 57 -8.37 -4.14 -5.95
N GLU A 58 -7.97 -2.98 -6.47
CA GLU A 58 -6.87 -2.20 -5.90
C GLU A 58 -7.26 -1.64 -4.54
N THR A 59 -6.33 -1.70 -3.59
CA THR A 59 -6.49 -1.15 -2.25
C THR A 59 -5.50 -0.01 -2.05
N SER A 60 -5.92 1.04 -1.37
CA SER A 60 -5.08 2.14 -0.93
C SER A 60 -4.97 2.13 0.59
N VAL A 61 -3.74 2.21 1.09
CA VAL A 61 -3.44 2.34 2.52
C VAL A 61 -2.63 3.60 2.72
N LEU A 62 -3.11 4.50 3.56
CA LEU A 62 -2.43 5.75 3.86
C LEU A 62 -2.10 5.81 5.34
N VAL A 63 -0.83 6.04 5.67
CA VAL A 63 -0.35 6.17 7.05
C VAL A 63 0.02 7.63 7.30
N ASP A 64 -0.61 8.25 8.27
CA ASP A 64 -0.38 9.66 8.59
C ASP A 64 0.79 9.89 9.56
N ALA A 65 1.01 11.14 9.95
CA ALA A 65 2.10 11.52 10.84
C ALA A 65 1.98 10.90 12.25
N ASP A 66 0.78 10.55 12.68
CA ASP A 66 0.50 9.91 13.98
C ASP A 66 0.35 8.39 13.87
N ASP A 67 0.78 7.79 12.75
CA ASP A 67 0.65 6.35 12.47
C ASP A 67 -0.79 5.85 12.38
N GLN A 68 -1.75 6.74 12.17
CA GLN A 68 -3.13 6.35 11.86
C GLN A 68 -3.18 5.74 10.46
N VAL A 69 -3.91 4.64 10.31
CA VAL A 69 -4.03 3.90 9.06
C VAL A 69 -5.42 4.13 8.46
N PHE A 70 -5.45 4.59 7.22
CA PHE A 70 -6.68 4.83 6.45
C PHE A 70 -6.70 3.89 5.26
N ILE A 71 -7.80 3.14 5.12
CA ILE A 71 -7.98 2.15 4.06
C ILE A 71 -9.04 2.66 3.08
N ASP A 72 -8.75 2.57 1.79
CA ASP A 72 -9.70 2.86 0.73
C ASP A 72 -9.60 1.80 -0.36
N TRP A 73 -10.71 1.53 -1.03
CA TRP A 73 -10.79 0.56 -2.11
C TRP A 73 -11.07 1.24 -3.44
N GLY A 74 -10.36 0.80 -4.46
CA GLY A 74 -10.56 1.25 -5.83
C GLY A 74 -11.28 0.23 -6.69
N THR A 75 -10.96 0.25 -7.98
CA THR A 75 -11.44 -0.72 -8.96
C THR A 75 -10.39 -1.82 -9.19
N ALA A 76 -10.64 -2.71 -10.16
CA ALA A 76 -9.69 -3.76 -10.53
C ALA A 76 -8.36 -3.22 -11.08
N GLY A 77 -8.32 -1.99 -11.58
CA GLY A 77 -7.14 -1.41 -12.21
C GLY A 77 -6.82 0.03 -11.81
N GLN A 78 -7.51 0.60 -10.83
CA GLN A 78 -7.30 1.98 -10.44
C GLN A 78 -7.68 2.26 -8.99
N VAL A 79 -6.78 2.93 -8.26
CA VAL A 79 -7.06 3.58 -6.99
C VAL A 79 -6.25 4.88 -6.93
N THR A 80 -6.81 5.92 -6.34
CA THR A 80 -6.15 7.23 -6.24
C THR A 80 -5.79 7.54 -4.79
N LEU A 81 -4.76 8.37 -4.62
CA LEU A 81 -4.43 8.96 -3.32
C LEU A 81 -5.49 10.02 -2.98
N GLN A 82 -6.23 9.77 -1.91
CA GLN A 82 -7.20 10.72 -1.37
C GLN A 82 -6.90 10.99 0.09
N PRO A 83 -6.43 12.20 0.44
CA PRO A 83 -6.20 12.55 1.84
C PRO A 83 -7.51 12.46 2.63
N PRO A 84 -7.56 11.63 3.67
CA PRO A 84 -8.76 11.46 4.47
C PRO A 84 -8.99 12.63 5.41
N VAL A 85 -10.25 12.86 5.79
CA VAL A 85 -10.60 13.78 6.87
C VAL A 85 -10.04 13.24 8.17
N GLY A 86 -9.36 14.10 8.95
CA GLY A 86 -8.74 13.72 10.22
C GLY A 86 -7.32 13.15 10.08
N GLY A 87 -6.80 13.01 8.87
CA GLY A 87 -5.41 12.63 8.64
C GLY A 87 -4.47 13.78 8.98
N ARG A 88 -3.35 13.46 9.67
CA ARG A 88 -2.36 14.45 10.08
C ARG A 88 -1.15 14.46 9.15
N LEU A 89 -0.84 15.63 8.62
CA LEU A 89 0.29 15.83 7.71
C LEU A 89 1.64 15.93 8.47
N PRO A 90 2.76 15.52 7.84
CA PRO A 90 2.82 14.85 6.53
C PRO A 90 2.40 13.39 6.62
N PHE A 91 1.91 12.83 5.52
CA PHE A 91 1.69 11.39 5.44
C PHE A 91 3.03 10.66 5.29
N LYS A 92 3.25 9.65 6.11
CA LYS A 92 4.50 8.88 6.10
C LYS A 92 4.59 7.94 4.92
N LEU A 93 3.47 7.31 4.56
CA LEU A 93 3.46 6.25 3.56
C LEU A 93 2.08 6.16 2.87
N TRP A 94 2.12 6.02 1.56
CA TRP A 94 0.98 5.58 0.75
C TRP A 94 1.32 4.25 0.09
N VAL A 95 0.50 3.24 0.34
CA VAL A 95 0.63 1.92 -0.26
C VAL A 95 -0.61 1.65 -1.10
N HIS A 96 -0.42 1.18 -2.32
CA HIS A 96 -1.53 0.66 -3.11
C HIS A 96 -1.15 -0.67 -3.73
N THR A 97 -2.15 -1.45 -4.10
CA THR A 97 -1.97 -2.79 -4.62
C THR A 97 -2.27 -2.87 -6.11
N HIS A 98 -1.50 -3.71 -6.81
CA HIS A 98 -1.77 -4.17 -8.17
C HIS A 98 -2.11 -5.66 -8.11
N PRO A 99 -3.39 -6.04 -7.88
CA PRO A 99 -3.73 -7.45 -7.67
C PRO A 99 -3.46 -8.29 -8.90
N ARG A 100 -2.58 -9.27 -8.77
CA ARG A 100 -2.16 -10.24 -9.80
C ARG A 100 -1.35 -9.67 -10.96
N PHE A 101 -0.88 -8.43 -10.89
CA PHE A 101 -0.02 -7.88 -11.93
C PHE A 101 1.22 -7.18 -11.36
N ALA A 102 2.09 -6.72 -12.25
CA ALA A 102 3.40 -6.22 -11.85
C ALA A 102 3.32 -4.95 -11.00
N ALA A 103 4.29 -4.80 -10.09
CA ALA A 103 4.51 -3.56 -9.38
C ALA A 103 5.16 -2.54 -10.33
N TYR A 104 4.40 -1.51 -10.69
CA TYR A 104 4.88 -0.37 -11.49
C TYR A 104 4.06 0.88 -11.15
N TRP A 105 4.59 2.02 -11.53
CA TRP A 105 3.89 3.31 -11.33
C TRP A 105 3.07 3.61 -12.59
N SER A 106 1.75 3.44 -12.50
CA SER A 106 0.83 3.77 -13.59
C SER A 106 0.71 5.29 -13.77
N SER A 107 0.04 5.74 -14.83
CA SER A 107 -0.23 7.17 -15.02
C SER A 107 -1.11 7.74 -13.91
N THR A 108 -2.08 6.97 -13.42
CA THR A 108 -2.90 7.33 -12.25
C THR A 108 -2.04 7.48 -11.01
N ASP A 109 -1.11 6.54 -10.79
CA ASP A 109 -0.20 6.56 -9.64
C ASP A 109 0.72 7.77 -9.69
N THR A 110 1.31 8.08 -10.85
CA THR A 110 2.20 9.24 -11.00
C THR A 110 1.43 10.55 -10.81
N ASN A 111 0.19 10.64 -11.25
CA ASN A 111 -0.67 11.80 -10.97
C ASN A 111 -0.94 11.95 -9.47
N SER A 112 -1.24 10.86 -8.78
CA SER A 112 -1.43 10.86 -7.33
C SER A 112 -0.16 11.31 -6.59
N LEU A 113 1.02 10.83 -7.01
CA LEU A 113 2.30 11.25 -6.43
C LEU A 113 2.60 12.73 -6.70
N ALA A 114 2.26 13.23 -7.89
CA ALA A 114 2.44 14.64 -8.22
C ALA A 114 1.58 15.53 -7.30
N LEU A 115 0.32 15.19 -7.11
CA LEU A 115 -0.60 15.90 -6.22
C LEU A 115 -0.19 15.79 -4.76
N GLY A 116 0.34 14.62 -4.36
CA GLY A 116 0.78 14.34 -3.00
C GLY A 116 2.19 14.80 -2.65
N SER A 117 2.95 15.36 -3.59
CA SER A 117 4.39 15.64 -3.42
C SER A 117 4.71 16.61 -2.27
N GLY A 118 3.79 17.47 -1.88
CA GLY A 118 3.96 18.39 -0.75
C GLY A 118 3.55 17.81 0.60
N ILE A 119 2.94 16.63 0.64
CA ILE A 119 2.35 16.05 1.85
C ILE A 119 2.71 14.58 2.09
N LEU A 120 3.39 13.92 1.16
CA LEU A 120 3.66 12.49 1.21
C LEU A 120 5.17 12.21 1.18
N GLN A 121 5.67 11.45 2.15
CA GLN A 121 7.09 11.13 2.30
C GLN A 121 7.54 9.93 1.47
N THR A 122 6.77 8.85 1.51
CA THR A 122 7.12 7.59 0.81
C THR A 122 5.89 6.97 0.19
N ALA A 123 6.10 6.16 -0.84
CA ALA A 123 5.04 5.42 -1.52
C ALA A 123 5.52 4.02 -1.88
N MET A 124 4.61 3.06 -1.88
CA MET A 124 4.89 1.68 -2.23
C MET A 124 3.77 1.10 -3.06
N VAL A 125 4.11 0.32 -4.07
CA VAL A 125 3.15 -0.47 -4.83
C VAL A 125 3.39 -1.95 -4.59
N LEU A 126 2.33 -2.66 -4.25
CA LEU A 126 2.36 -4.11 -4.01
C LEU A 126 1.88 -4.83 -5.27
N GLY A 127 2.75 -5.63 -5.85
CA GLY A 127 2.48 -6.37 -7.09
C GLY A 127 3.32 -7.63 -7.15
N GLN A 128 3.45 -8.20 -8.33
CA GLN A 128 4.26 -9.39 -8.53
C GLN A 128 5.57 -9.05 -9.26
N PRO A 129 6.72 -9.64 -8.86
CA PRO A 129 6.88 -10.67 -7.82
C PRO A 129 6.88 -10.13 -6.39
N GLY A 130 6.90 -8.82 -6.22
CA GLY A 130 6.93 -8.21 -4.89
C GLY A 130 6.79 -6.69 -4.94
N PRO A 131 6.95 -6.01 -3.81
CA PRO A 131 6.72 -4.58 -3.70
C PRO A 131 7.80 -3.75 -4.39
N LYS A 132 7.38 -2.58 -4.88
CA LYS A 132 8.24 -1.52 -5.38
C LYS A 132 8.03 -0.27 -4.51
N HIS A 133 9.12 0.40 -4.14
CA HIS A 133 9.11 1.49 -3.18
C HIS A 133 9.70 2.75 -3.80
N SER A 134 9.18 3.92 -3.41
CA SER A 134 9.69 5.21 -3.84
C SER A 134 9.72 6.19 -2.67
N ILE A 135 10.74 7.04 -2.64
CA ILE A 135 10.94 8.02 -1.58
C ILE A 135 10.90 9.41 -2.19
N ASN A 136 10.13 10.31 -1.58
CA ASN A 136 10.05 11.71 -1.96
C ASN A 136 11.30 12.45 -1.50
N ARG A 137 12.22 12.73 -2.41
CA ARG A 137 13.52 13.37 -2.12
C ARG A 137 13.41 14.82 -1.64
N SER A 138 12.28 15.47 -1.88
CA SER A 138 12.05 16.84 -1.38
C SER A 138 11.63 16.87 0.09
N MET A 139 11.24 15.74 0.68
CA MET A 139 10.76 15.63 2.06
C MET A 139 11.62 14.72 2.94
N VAL A 140 12.37 13.79 2.36
CA VAL A 140 13.15 12.78 3.08
C VAL A 140 14.57 12.71 2.50
N GLU A 141 15.58 12.71 3.36
CA GLU A 141 16.96 12.44 2.94
C GLU A 141 17.08 11.00 2.45
N VAL A 142 17.72 10.83 1.30
CA VAL A 142 17.92 9.53 0.68
C VAL A 142 19.41 9.22 0.63
N ASN A 143 19.80 8.13 1.29
CA ASN A 143 21.14 7.58 1.12
C ASN A 143 21.17 6.71 -0.15
N HIS A 144 22.16 6.94 -1.01
CA HIS A 144 22.33 6.12 -2.19
C HIS A 144 22.59 4.66 -1.79
N SER A 145 21.84 3.75 -2.39
CA SER A 145 22.05 2.31 -2.31
C SER A 145 22.01 1.71 -3.71
N GLU A 146 22.56 0.52 -3.85
CA GLU A 146 22.57 -0.18 -5.14
C GLU A 146 21.15 -0.53 -5.65
N PHE A 147 20.13 -0.47 -4.77
CA PHE A 147 18.75 -0.78 -5.10
C PHE A 147 17.92 0.45 -5.47
N ILE A 148 18.45 1.66 -5.28
CA ILE A 148 17.75 2.91 -5.56
C ILE A 148 18.28 3.49 -6.86
N ARG A 149 17.40 3.69 -7.83
CA ARG A 149 17.71 4.36 -9.09
C ARG A 149 17.56 5.86 -8.93
N GLU A 150 18.31 6.63 -9.73
CA GLU A 150 18.26 8.10 -9.69
C GLU A 150 16.91 8.65 -10.14
N GLN A 151 16.26 7.98 -11.10
CA GLN A 151 14.98 8.41 -11.63
C GLN A 151 13.84 7.56 -11.08
N GLY A 152 12.95 8.21 -10.35
CA GLY A 152 11.69 7.63 -9.90
C GLY A 152 10.55 7.87 -10.88
N PRO A 153 9.29 7.65 -10.43
CA PRO A 153 8.10 7.91 -11.23
C PRO A 153 7.95 9.39 -11.62
N LEU A 154 8.55 10.26 -10.83
CA LEU A 154 8.63 11.71 -11.08
C LEU A 154 10.02 12.20 -10.64
N SER A 155 10.43 13.41 -11.08
CA SER A 155 11.77 13.94 -10.86
C SER A 155 12.21 14.02 -9.39
N GLN A 156 11.28 14.22 -8.47
CA GLN A 156 11.56 14.32 -7.04
C GLN A 156 11.39 13.02 -6.28
N TRP A 157 11.02 11.94 -6.97
CA TRP A 157 10.83 10.62 -6.39
C TRP A 157 11.94 9.67 -6.81
N THR A 158 12.41 8.84 -5.88
CA THR A 158 13.34 7.76 -6.21
C THR A 158 12.62 6.63 -6.91
N GLU A 159 13.38 5.70 -7.46
CA GLU A 159 12.86 4.40 -7.90
C GLU A 159 13.64 3.30 -7.22
N GLU A 160 12.94 2.36 -6.59
CA GLU A 160 13.53 1.16 -6.01
C GLU A 160 13.04 -0.07 -6.78
N ALA A 161 13.96 -0.99 -7.06
CA ALA A 161 13.61 -2.23 -7.77
C ALA A 161 12.58 -3.05 -6.97
N PRO A 162 11.71 -3.81 -7.65
CA PRO A 162 10.81 -4.73 -6.98
C PRO A 162 11.57 -5.75 -6.13
N ARG A 163 11.06 -6.03 -4.94
CA ARG A 163 11.57 -7.06 -4.04
C ARG A 163 10.63 -8.26 -4.01
N TYR A 164 11.03 -9.32 -3.33
CA TYR A 164 10.12 -10.45 -3.06
C TYR A 164 9.46 -10.27 -1.70
N TYR A 165 8.23 -10.75 -1.59
CA TYR A 165 7.53 -10.79 -0.31
C TYR A 165 8.22 -11.70 0.70
#